data_f2466134164b532960fb82b2cc8d5856
#
_entry.id   f2466134164b532960fb82b2cc8d5856
#
_cell.length_a   1.000
_cell.length_b   1.000
_cell.length_c   1.000
_cell.angle_alpha   90.00
_cell.angle_beta   90.00
_cell.angle_gamma   90.00
#
_symmetry.space_group_name_H-M   'P 1'
#
loop_
_entity.id
_entity.type
_entity.pdbx_description
1 polymer ?
#
loop_
_entity_poly.entity_id
_entity_poly.type
_entity_poly.pdbx_seq_one_letter_code
_entity_poly.pdbx_strand_id
1 'polypeptide(L)'
;MTQTLSIPLIGLDETFPDELFVLHHPATDRYGCFHHDGVHGLACFSSETGAFRFAEWIDLSGMATKQISFDEAREIAKARPLPVVSLMLLDDIHNPQIHFVR
;
A
#
# COMPACT_ATOMS: atom_id res chain seq x y z
N MET A 1 -12.59 26.64 -14.94
CA MET A 1 -12.31 26.07 -14.89
C MET A 1 -11.77 25.40 -14.90
N THR A 2 -11.51 25.18 -14.91
CA THR A 2 -11.14 24.40 -15.02
C THR A 2 -10.37 23.96 -14.40
N GLN A 3 -10.34 24.08 -14.19
CA GLN A 3 -9.77 23.52 -13.73
C GLN A 3 -9.51 22.73 -13.27
N THR A 4 -9.46 22.79 -13.26
CA THR A 4 -9.40 21.94 -12.71
C THR A 4 -9.24 20.69 -12.69
N LEU A 5 -8.89 20.38 -13.11
CA LEU A 5 -8.88 19.17 -13.42
C LEU A 5 -7.64 18.41 -13.33
N SER A 6 -6.48 18.77 -13.68
CA SER A 6 -5.19 18.16 -13.43
C SER A 6 -4.86 18.11 -11.97
N ILE A 7 -5.49 18.95 -11.23
CA ILE A 7 -5.27 19.02 -9.80
C ILE A 7 -5.51 17.70 -9.09
N PRO A 8 -6.59 16.97 -9.38
CA PRO A 8 -6.82 15.73 -8.68
C PRO A 8 -5.72 14.70 -8.86
N LEU A 9 -5.11 14.68 -10.03
CA LEU A 9 -4.04 13.72 -10.30
C LEU A 9 -2.81 14.01 -9.47
N ILE A 10 -2.49 15.27 -9.34
CA ILE A 10 -1.33 15.68 -8.54
C ILE A 10 -1.58 15.37 -7.08
N GLY A 11 -2.79 15.65 -6.60
CA GLY A 11 -3.13 15.39 -5.22
C GLY A 11 -3.03 13.93 -4.84
N LEU A 12 -3.34 13.04 -5.77
CA LEU A 12 -3.25 11.62 -5.49
C LEU A 12 -1.82 11.19 -5.20
N ASP A 13 -0.86 11.68 -5.98
CA ASP A 13 0.52 11.33 -5.75
C ASP A 13 1.04 11.91 -4.44
N GLU A 14 0.54 13.09 -4.08
CA GLU A 14 0.98 13.75 -2.86
C GLU A 14 0.41 13.12 -1.59
N THR A 15 -0.59 12.25 -1.71
CA THR A 15 -1.16 11.62 -0.54
C THR A 15 -0.30 10.50 0.03
N PHE A 16 0.64 9.98 -0.75
CA PHE A 16 1.53 8.92 -0.28
C PHE A 16 2.79 9.53 0.33
N PRO A 17 3.17 9.09 1.53
CA PRO A 17 4.43 9.55 2.12
C PRO A 17 5.64 8.97 1.40
N ASP A 18 6.80 9.62 1.56
CA ASP A 18 8.04 9.15 0.95
C ASP A 18 8.52 7.84 1.56
N GLU A 19 8.21 7.63 2.83
CA GLU A 19 8.55 6.39 3.55
C GLU A 19 7.28 5.71 3.97
N LEU A 20 7.22 4.40 3.75
CA LEU A 20 6.05 3.60 4.03
C LEU A 20 6.42 2.40 4.88
N PHE A 21 5.43 1.82 5.53
CA PHE A 21 5.58 0.54 6.20
C PHE A 21 4.75 -0.50 5.47
N VAL A 22 5.34 -1.67 5.26
CA VAL A 22 4.64 -2.81 4.66
C VAL A 22 4.77 -3.99 5.60
N LEU A 23 3.96 -5.01 5.36
CA LEU A 23 4.04 -6.27 6.09
C LEU A 23 4.80 -7.26 5.23
N HIS A 24 5.80 -7.89 5.83
CA HIS A 24 6.70 -8.79 5.12
C HIS A 24 6.84 -10.10 5.91
N HIS A 25 6.74 -11.21 5.22
CA HIS A 25 6.94 -12.53 5.81
C HIS A 25 8.36 -12.98 5.46
N PRO A 26 9.31 -12.90 6.40
CA PRO A 26 10.72 -13.14 6.05
C PRO A 26 11.00 -14.54 5.52
N ALA A 27 10.29 -15.55 6.03
CA ALA A 27 10.56 -16.93 5.65
C ALA A 27 10.21 -17.22 4.20
N THR A 28 9.20 -16.54 3.65
CA THR A 28 8.72 -16.79 2.29
C THR A 28 8.90 -15.61 1.36
N ASP A 29 9.42 -14.50 1.87
CA ASP A 29 9.59 -13.25 1.13
C ASP A 29 8.29 -12.77 0.50
N ARG A 30 7.17 -12.96 1.23
CA ARG A 30 5.87 -12.49 0.80
C ARG A 30 5.51 -11.19 1.48
N TYR A 31 4.66 -10.43 0.83
CA TYR A 31 4.20 -9.13 1.33
C TYR A 31 2.70 -9.17 1.54
N GLY A 32 2.24 -8.39 2.53
CA GLY A 32 0.82 -8.25 2.77
C GLY A 32 0.15 -7.46 1.65
N CYS A 33 -0.98 -7.98 1.18
CA CYS A 33 -1.77 -7.34 0.14
C CYS A 33 -3.19 -7.17 0.60
N PHE A 34 -3.92 -6.26 -0.05
CA PHE A 34 -5.31 -5.99 0.31
C PHE A 34 -6.14 -5.86 -0.96
N HIS A 35 -7.41 -6.13 -0.82
CA HIS A 35 -8.36 -6.07 -1.92
C HIS A 35 -9.51 -5.14 -1.53
N HIS A 36 -9.79 -4.16 -2.38
CA HIS A 36 -10.85 -3.18 -2.13
C HIS A 36 -11.52 -2.83 -3.45
N ASP A 37 -12.84 -3.02 -3.52
CA ASP A 37 -13.64 -2.70 -4.70
C ASP A 37 -13.07 -3.29 -6.00
N GLY A 38 -12.62 -4.54 -5.93
CA GLY A 38 -12.09 -5.22 -7.10
C GLY A 38 -10.64 -4.90 -7.42
N VAL A 39 -10.00 -3.99 -6.68
CA VAL A 39 -8.61 -3.62 -6.89
C VAL A 39 -7.74 -4.31 -5.86
N HIS A 40 -6.67 -4.95 -6.33
CA HIS A 40 -5.68 -5.59 -5.46
C HIS A 40 -4.44 -4.72 -5.37
N GLY A 41 -3.91 -4.57 -4.17
CA GLY A 41 -2.74 -3.74 -3.98
C GLY A 41 -1.84 -4.22 -2.87
N LEU A 42 -0.61 -3.74 -2.88
CA LEU A 42 0.34 -3.93 -1.80
C LEU A 42 -0.13 -3.09 -0.62
N ALA A 43 -0.30 -3.72 0.54
CA ALA A 43 -0.76 -3.02 1.74
C ALA A 43 0.36 -2.13 2.28
N CYS A 44 0.09 -0.85 2.37
CA CYS A 44 1.05 0.16 2.83
C CYS A 44 0.44 0.97 3.96
N PHE A 45 1.28 1.44 4.86
CA PHE A 45 0.86 2.21 6.03
C PHE A 45 1.85 3.35 6.24
N SER A 46 1.35 4.46 6.76
CA SER A 46 2.21 5.60 7.05
C SER A 46 2.93 5.46 8.39
N SER A 47 2.53 4.48 9.23
CA SER A 47 3.16 4.24 10.52
C SER A 47 3.31 2.76 10.78
N GLU A 48 4.32 2.42 11.57
CA GLU A 48 4.55 1.03 11.99
C GLU A 48 3.38 0.54 12.83
N THR A 49 2.86 1.39 13.70
CA THR A 49 1.72 1.04 14.54
C THR A 49 0.51 0.66 13.71
N GLY A 50 0.25 1.40 12.63
CA GLY A 50 -0.86 1.10 11.74
C GLY A 50 -0.70 -0.25 11.06
N ALA A 51 0.51 -0.55 10.60
CA ALA A 51 0.79 -1.85 9.99
C ALA A 51 0.58 -2.98 10.98
N PHE A 52 1.03 -2.79 12.22
CA PHE A 52 0.92 -3.78 13.27
C PHE A 52 -0.53 -4.07 13.62
N ARG A 53 -1.34 -3.02 13.76
CA ARG A 53 -2.76 -3.15 14.07
C ARG A 53 -3.50 -3.89 12.97
N PHE A 54 -3.17 -3.59 11.73
CA PHE A 54 -3.78 -4.27 10.60
C PHE A 54 -3.45 -5.76 10.62
N ALA A 55 -2.19 -6.11 10.87
CA ALA A 55 -1.76 -7.50 10.94
C ALA A 55 -2.50 -8.26 12.05
N GLU A 56 -2.70 -7.61 13.19
CA GLU A 56 -3.45 -8.22 14.28
C GLU A 56 -4.92 -8.40 13.92
N TRP A 57 -5.50 -7.41 13.27
CA TRP A 57 -6.92 -7.43 12.91
C TRP A 57 -7.25 -8.56 11.95
N ILE A 58 -6.39 -8.83 10.97
CA ILE A 58 -6.65 -9.90 10.00
C ILE A 58 -5.90 -11.19 10.36
N ASP A 59 -5.32 -11.23 11.55
CA ASP A 59 -4.65 -12.42 12.09
C ASP A 59 -3.57 -12.97 11.16
N LEU A 60 -2.68 -12.08 10.70
CA LEU A 60 -1.53 -12.47 9.89
C LEU A 60 -0.36 -12.80 10.81
N SER A 61 -0.15 -14.07 11.08
CA SER A 61 0.98 -14.51 11.89
C SER A 61 2.24 -14.60 11.03
N GLY A 62 3.39 -14.37 11.65
CA GLY A 62 4.67 -14.48 10.98
C GLY A 62 5.05 -13.27 10.13
N MET A 63 4.21 -12.25 10.09
CA MET A 63 4.52 -11.02 9.36
C MET A 63 5.27 -10.05 10.25
N ALA A 64 6.25 -9.37 9.68
CA ALA A 64 6.99 -8.31 10.34
C ALA A 64 6.74 -7.01 9.60
N THR A 65 6.84 -5.89 10.31
CA THR A 65 6.78 -4.58 9.66
C THR A 65 8.14 -4.27 9.04
N LYS A 66 8.11 -3.62 7.88
CA LYS A 66 9.32 -3.25 7.17
C LYS A 66 9.14 -1.85 6.62
N GLN A 67 10.10 -0.97 6.91
CA GLN A 67 10.06 0.38 6.38
C GLN A 67 10.76 0.41 5.03
N ILE A 68 10.10 0.99 4.04
CA ILE A 68 10.63 1.11 2.68
C ILE A 68 10.28 2.47 2.11
N SER A 69 10.96 2.85 1.05
CA SER A 69 10.62 4.08 0.35
C SER A 69 9.41 3.87 -0.56
N PHE A 70 8.80 4.97 -0.98
CA PHE A 70 7.70 4.92 -1.94
C PHE A 70 8.15 4.22 -3.23
N ASP A 71 9.36 4.53 -3.71
CA ASP A 71 9.88 3.93 -4.93
C ASP A 71 10.08 2.42 -4.78
N GLU A 72 10.60 1.99 -3.63
CA GLU A 72 10.73 0.56 -3.36
C GLU A 72 9.37 -0.12 -3.33
N ALA A 73 8.37 0.51 -2.74
CA ALA A 73 7.02 -0.04 -2.68
C ALA A 73 6.47 -0.24 -4.08
N ARG A 74 6.69 0.72 -4.97
CA ARG A 74 6.26 0.60 -6.36
C ARG A 74 6.95 -0.57 -7.06
N GLU A 75 8.24 -0.74 -6.85
CA GLU A 75 8.98 -1.85 -7.46
C GLU A 75 8.51 -3.19 -6.93
N ILE A 76 8.24 -3.28 -5.64
CA ILE A 76 7.71 -4.50 -5.04
C ILE A 76 6.35 -4.84 -5.65
N ALA A 77 5.46 -3.86 -5.76
CA ALA A 77 4.13 -4.09 -6.32
C ALA A 77 4.21 -4.51 -7.78
N LYS A 78 5.11 -3.91 -8.57
CA LYS A 78 5.30 -4.28 -9.97
C LYS A 78 5.80 -5.70 -10.12
N ALA A 79 6.61 -6.16 -9.17
CA ALA A 79 7.17 -7.50 -9.22
C ALA A 79 6.18 -8.57 -8.78
N ARG A 80 5.06 -8.19 -8.15
CA ARG A 80 4.04 -9.17 -7.75
C ARG A 80 3.27 -9.62 -8.98
N PRO A 81 2.86 -10.89 -8.99
CA PRO A 81 2.01 -11.35 -10.09
C PRO A 81 0.64 -10.70 -10.01
N LEU A 82 -0.05 -10.69 -11.14
CA LEU A 82 -1.43 -10.28 -11.14
C LEU A 82 -2.20 -11.14 -10.15
N PRO A 83 -3.20 -10.58 -9.46
CA PRO A 83 -3.89 -9.32 -9.78
C PRO A 83 -3.37 -8.08 -9.05
N VAL A 84 -2.19 -8.10 -8.44
CA VAL A 84 -1.67 -6.91 -7.75
C VAL A 84 -1.30 -5.85 -8.77
N VAL A 85 -1.99 -4.71 -8.72
CA VAL A 85 -1.83 -3.63 -9.70
C VAL A 85 -1.58 -2.27 -9.08
N SER A 86 -1.50 -2.20 -7.75
CA SER A 86 -1.45 -0.90 -7.07
C SER A 86 -0.73 -0.98 -5.73
N LEU A 87 -0.47 0.21 -5.17
CA LEU A 87 -0.18 0.40 -3.76
C LEU A 87 -1.47 0.87 -3.11
N MET A 88 -1.76 0.38 -1.91
CA MET A 88 -2.90 0.86 -1.13
C MET A 88 -2.44 1.36 0.21
N LEU A 89 -2.67 2.63 0.48
CA LEU A 89 -2.39 3.21 1.79
C LEU A 89 -3.60 2.96 2.68
N LEU A 90 -3.41 2.11 3.68
CA LEU A 90 -4.50 1.59 4.50
C LEU A 90 -4.60 2.24 5.88
N ASP A 91 -4.18 3.48 5.99
CA ASP A 91 -4.35 4.20 7.25
C ASP A 91 -5.84 4.30 7.62
N ASP A 92 -6.70 4.36 6.61
CA ASP A 92 -8.14 4.21 6.76
C ASP A 92 -8.58 3.10 5.82
N ILE A 93 -8.86 1.91 6.37
CA ILE A 93 -9.21 0.74 5.55
C ILE A 93 -10.55 0.89 4.85
N HIS A 94 -11.40 1.80 5.30
CA HIS A 94 -12.69 2.05 4.66
C HIS A 94 -12.57 3.01 3.49
N ASN A 95 -11.45 3.72 3.41
CA ASN A 95 -11.21 4.69 2.36
C ASN A 95 -9.72 4.69 1.98
N PRO A 96 -9.23 3.59 1.40
CA PRO A 96 -7.81 3.48 1.06
C PRO A 96 -7.42 4.44 -0.05
N GLN A 97 -6.20 4.96 0.05
CA GLN A 97 -5.60 5.72 -1.05
C GLN A 97 -4.96 4.71 -1.99
N ILE A 98 -5.23 4.84 -3.27
CA ILE A 98 -4.77 3.86 -4.26
C ILE A 98 -3.85 4.54 -5.28
N HIS A 99 -2.68 3.96 -5.48
CA HIS A 99 -1.74 4.41 -6.50
C HIS A 99 -1.47 3.24 -7.44
N PHE A 100 -1.93 3.31 -8.66
CA PHE A 100 -1.76 2.23 -9.63
C PHE A 100 -0.33 2.20 -10.15
N VAL A 101 0.25 0.99 -10.25
CA VAL A 101 1.61 0.80 -10.79
C VAL A 101 1.58 0.10 -12.14
N ARG A 102 0.39 -0.29 -12.58
CA ARG A 102 0.19 -0.93 -13.89
C ARG A 102 -1.01 -0.36 -14.59
#